data_fb5e584a92e29a99001d0b36bf63f824
#
_entry.id   fb5e584a92e29a99001d0b36bf63f824
#
_cell.length_a   1.000
_cell.length_b   1.000
_cell.length_c   1.000
_cell.angle_alpha   90.00
_cell.angle_beta   90.00
_cell.angle_gamma   90.00
#
_symmetry.space_group_name_H-M   'P 1'
#
loop_
_entity.id
_entity.type
_entity.pdbx_description
1 polymer ?
#
loop_
_entity_poly.entity_id
_entity_poly.type
_entity_poly.pdbx_seq_one_letter_code
_entity_poly.pdbx_strand_id
1 'polypeptide(L)'
;MNVAAADTRALLDQLQRPLTDNPRLGIVLAAGHGKRIRSATSKMLHEIWGRPSVQRVADAVSAGVDSPNQVIVVGIKGEEVARTLDACPGRRFAYQENPVLGLPGGTGDAVRVALEHFDAEDRTVYVFPGDMALLTQRVVAQFRQDFEAQDCDMMVLTGLYDGTPETNYYGRIVRVPDVDAQGDSTGADVGRV
;
A
#
# COMPACT_ATOMS: atom_id res chain seq x y z
N MET A 1 -0.57 27.58 2.81
CA MET A 1 -1.25 26.40 2.22
C MET A 1 -0.97 26.42 0.74
N ASN A 2 -0.44 25.36 0.16
CA ASN A 2 -0.13 25.30 -1.27
C ASN A 2 -1.46 25.17 -2.04
N VAL A 3 -1.76 26.07 -3.00
CA VAL A 3 -3.01 26.09 -3.79
C VAL A 3 -3.24 24.73 -4.44
N ALA A 4 -2.23 24.14 -5.05
CA ALA A 4 -2.33 22.84 -5.69
C ALA A 4 -2.72 21.68 -4.72
N ALA A 5 -2.35 21.77 -3.45
CA ALA A 5 -2.76 20.78 -2.44
C ALA A 5 -4.23 20.97 -2.03
N ALA A 6 -4.72 22.20 -2.00
CA ALA A 6 -6.13 22.51 -1.72
C ALA A 6 -7.04 21.99 -2.84
N ASP A 7 -6.65 22.21 -4.09
CA ASP A 7 -7.39 21.74 -5.27
C ASP A 7 -7.42 20.21 -5.33
N THR A 8 -6.30 19.56 -5.01
CA THR A 8 -6.23 18.09 -4.92
C THR A 8 -7.19 17.56 -3.86
N ARG A 9 -7.19 18.12 -2.66
CA ARG A 9 -8.09 17.68 -1.58
C ARG A 9 -9.56 17.84 -1.96
N ALA A 10 -9.94 18.98 -2.53
CA ALA A 10 -11.30 19.22 -2.99
C ALA A 10 -11.75 18.17 -4.05
N LEU A 11 -10.87 17.78 -4.96
CA LEU A 11 -11.15 16.69 -5.89
C LEU A 11 -11.33 15.36 -5.17
N LEU A 12 -10.40 15.02 -4.24
CA LEU A 12 -10.49 13.76 -3.51
C LEU A 12 -11.79 13.65 -2.73
N ASP A 13 -12.26 14.75 -2.12
CA ASP A 13 -13.53 14.79 -1.39
C ASP A 13 -14.72 14.46 -2.30
N GLN A 14 -14.72 14.90 -3.55
CA GLN A 14 -15.76 14.57 -4.54
C GLN A 14 -15.73 13.09 -4.97
N LEU A 15 -14.56 12.46 -4.94
CA LEU A 15 -14.37 11.07 -5.34
C LEU A 15 -14.59 10.06 -4.20
N GLN A 16 -14.74 10.52 -2.95
CA GLN A 16 -14.98 9.65 -1.81
C GLN A 16 -16.26 8.85 -1.97
N ARG A 17 -16.21 7.57 -1.68
CA ARG A 17 -17.38 6.69 -1.60
C ARG A 17 -17.39 5.98 -0.26
N PRO A 18 -18.56 5.76 0.35
CA PRO A 18 -18.62 5.05 1.63
C PRO A 18 -18.03 3.65 1.50
N LEU A 19 -17.33 3.22 2.53
CA LEU A 19 -16.94 1.83 2.67
C LEU A 19 -18.18 0.96 2.92
N THR A 20 -18.09 -0.29 2.52
CA THR A 20 -19.11 -1.30 2.82
C THR A 20 -18.81 -1.99 4.15
N ASP A 21 -19.71 -2.82 4.65
CA ASP A 21 -19.54 -3.60 5.88
C ASP A 21 -18.57 -4.79 5.72
N ASN A 22 -17.92 -4.95 4.54
CA ASN A 22 -16.94 -5.99 4.34
C ASN A 22 -15.77 -5.79 5.33
N PRO A 23 -15.37 -6.82 6.09
CA PRO A 23 -14.33 -6.68 7.13
C PRO A 23 -12.91 -6.53 6.58
N ARG A 24 -12.72 -6.58 5.27
CA ARG A 24 -11.42 -6.45 4.62
C ARG A 24 -11.25 -5.07 3.99
N LEU A 25 -10.05 -4.50 4.13
CA LEU A 25 -9.69 -3.20 3.56
C LEU A 25 -8.37 -3.32 2.79
N GLY A 26 -8.38 -2.99 1.51
CA GLY A 26 -7.17 -2.84 0.71
C GLY A 26 -6.61 -1.42 0.79
N ILE A 27 -5.33 -1.23 1.09
CA ILE A 27 -4.63 0.06 1.00
C ILE A 27 -3.64 0.00 -0.15
N VAL A 28 -3.75 0.93 -1.10
CA VAL A 28 -2.82 1.07 -2.22
C VAL A 28 -1.99 2.34 -2.05
N LEU A 29 -0.68 2.17 -1.88
CA LEU A 29 0.25 3.27 -1.63
C LEU A 29 0.71 3.89 -2.95
N ALA A 30 0.08 4.98 -3.36
CA ALA A 30 0.30 5.67 -4.62
C ALA A 30 0.90 7.09 -4.47
N ALA A 31 1.37 7.47 -3.27
CA ALA A 31 1.92 8.79 -2.98
C ALA A 31 3.39 8.98 -3.40
N GLY A 32 4.07 7.91 -3.77
CA GLY A 32 5.53 7.90 -4.01
C GLY A 32 5.97 8.77 -5.18
N HIS A 33 6.99 9.60 -4.95
CA HIS A 33 7.54 10.59 -5.88
C HIS A 33 8.22 10.04 -7.13
N GLY A 34 8.68 8.79 -7.12
CA GLY A 34 9.43 8.23 -8.25
C GLY A 34 10.75 8.97 -8.57
N LYS A 35 11.47 9.52 -7.57
CA LYS A 35 12.70 10.33 -7.75
C LYS A 35 13.75 9.70 -8.66
N ARG A 36 13.76 8.38 -8.79
CA ARG A 36 14.70 7.61 -9.64
C ARG A 36 14.27 7.57 -11.10
N ILE A 37 12.97 7.77 -11.38
CA ILE A 37 12.43 7.79 -12.73
C ILE A 37 12.36 9.24 -13.15
N ARG A 38 13.26 9.65 -14.07
CA ARG A 38 13.31 11.01 -14.64
C ARG A 38 12.19 11.19 -15.65
N SER A 39 10.93 11.13 -15.20
CA SER A 39 9.74 11.30 -16.04
C SER A 39 8.88 12.43 -15.52
N ALA A 40 8.28 13.19 -16.45
CA ALA A 40 7.25 14.17 -16.13
C ALA A 40 5.96 13.50 -15.61
N THR A 41 5.70 12.26 -16.02
CA THR A 41 4.55 11.45 -15.58
C THR A 41 4.84 10.77 -14.25
N SER A 42 3.83 10.70 -13.37
CA SER A 42 3.94 9.91 -12.14
C SER A 42 4.23 8.44 -12.48
N LYS A 43 5.10 7.79 -11.71
CA LYS A 43 5.38 6.35 -11.87
C LYS A 43 4.12 5.49 -11.77
N MET A 44 3.10 5.96 -11.05
CA MET A 44 1.82 5.29 -10.88
C MET A 44 0.99 5.25 -12.16
N LEU A 45 1.27 6.18 -13.09
CA LEU A 45 0.56 6.35 -14.35
C LEU A 45 1.29 5.73 -15.55
N HIS A 46 2.49 5.17 -15.33
CA HIS A 46 3.16 4.43 -16.40
C HIS A 46 2.33 3.19 -16.76
N GLU A 47 2.10 3.03 -18.04
CA GLU A 47 1.27 1.95 -18.55
C GLU A 47 2.07 0.66 -18.74
N ILE A 48 1.49 -0.42 -18.29
CA ILE A 48 1.92 -1.79 -18.58
C ILE A 48 0.78 -2.46 -19.33
N TRP A 49 1.04 -2.84 -20.57
CA TRP A 49 0.03 -3.39 -21.51
C TRP A 49 -1.21 -2.49 -21.65
N GLY A 50 -0.97 -1.18 -21.84
CA GLY A 50 -2.04 -0.20 -22.08
C GLY A 50 -2.90 0.15 -20.87
N ARG A 51 -2.47 -0.21 -19.63
CA ARG A 51 -3.17 0.16 -18.40
C ARG A 51 -2.21 0.75 -17.37
N PRO A 52 -2.57 1.86 -16.71
CA PRO A 52 -1.76 2.47 -15.66
C PRO A 52 -1.44 1.50 -14.52
N SER A 53 -0.20 1.57 -14.02
CA SER A 53 0.29 0.71 -12.94
C SER A 53 -0.63 0.70 -11.73
N VAL A 54 -1.04 1.88 -11.27
CA VAL A 54 -1.93 2.01 -10.10
C VAL A 54 -3.30 1.39 -10.32
N GLN A 55 -3.85 1.47 -11.53
CA GLN A 55 -5.13 0.85 -11.85
C GLN A 55 -5.03 -0.67 -11.83
N ARG A 56 -3.94 -1.22 -12.39
CA ARG A 56 -3.69 -2.67 -12.34
C ARG A 56 -3.60 -3.18 -10.92
N VAL A 57 -2.88 -2.46 -10.05
CA VAL A 57 -2.76 -2.81 -8.63
C VAL A 57 -4.10 -2.70 -7.92
N ALA A 58 -4.84 -1.60 -8.09
CA ALA A 58 -6.13 -1.40 -7.46
C ALA A 58 -7.13 -2.52 -7.82
N ASP A 59 -7.19 -2.91 -9.09
CA ASP A 59 -8.05 -4.00 -9.55
C ASP A 59 -7.62 -5.36 -8.96
N ALA A 60 -6.31 -5.65 -8.97
CA ALA A 60 -5.77 -6.89 -8.41
C ALA A 60 -6.03 -6.99 -6.89
N VAL A 61 -5.90 -5.87 -6.17
CA VAL A 61 -6.15 -5.78 -4.73
C VAL A 61 -7.63 -5.97 -4.44
N SER A 62 -8.53 -5.25 -5.11
CA SER A 62 -9.98 -5.40 -4.88
C SER A 62 -10.44 -6.85 -5.10
N ALA A 63 -10.04 -7.43 -6.22
CA ALA A 63 -10.44 -8.79 -6.57
C ALA A 63 -9.76 -9.86 -5.69
N GLY A 64 -8.49 -9.67 -5.31
CA GLY A 64 -7.73 -10.66 -4.52
C GLY A 64 -8.04 -10.59 -3.02
N VAL A 65 -8.27 -9.41 -2.48
CA VAL A 65 -8.74 -9.22 -1.10
C VAL A 65 -10.21 -9.62 -0.94
N ASP A 66 -10.92 -9.78 -2.06
CA ASP A 66 -12.35 -10.09 -2.07
C ASP A 66 -13.15 -9.03 -1.31
N SER A 67 -12.88 -7.76 -1.64
CA SER A 67 -13.54 -6.61 -1.01
C SER A 67 -13.52 -5.40 -1.95
N PRO A 68 -14.62 -4.65 -2.05
CA PRO A 68 -14.64 -3.38 -2.74
C PRO A 68 -13.96 -2.27 -1.93
N ASN A 69 -13.75 -2.50 -0.62
CA ASN A 69 -13.19 -1.49 0.27
C ASN A 69 -11.71 -1.24 -0.04
N GLN A 70 -11.43 -0.03 -0.54
CA GLN A 70 -10.08 0.40 -0.87
C GLN A 70 -9.80 1.83 -0.39
N VAL A 71 -8.59 2.05 0.11
CA VAL A 71 -8.02 3.37 0.32
C VAL A 71 -6.81 3.55 -0.59
N ILE A 72 -6.88 4.53 -1.47
CA ILE A 72 -5.77 4.90 -2.34
C ILE A 72 -5.05 6.10 -1.72
N VAL A 73 -3.82 5.90 -1.28
CA VAL A 73 -3.02 6.99 -0.72
C VAL A 73 -2.30 7.70 -1.86
N VAL A 74 -2.67 8.95 -2.09
CA VAL A 74 -2.07 9.78 -3.12
C VAL A 74 -1.25 10.92 -2.51
N GLY A 75 -0.31 11.45 -3.27
CA GLY A 75 0.57 12.55 -2.86
C GLY A 75 0.79 13.53 -4.01
N ILE A 76 2.06 13.78 -4.35
CA ILE A 76 2.40 14.63 -5.49
C ILE A 76 1.78 14.04 -6.76
N LYS A 77 1.12 14.91 -7.55
CA LYS A 77 0.30 14.52 -8.72
C LYS A 77 -0.87 13.61 -8.35
N GLY A 78 -1.36 13.71 -7.10
CA GLY A 78 -2.47 12.93 -6.60
C GLY A 78 -3.74 13.10 -7.41
N GLU A 79 -3.95 14.28 -7.98
CA GLU A 79 -5.09 14.57 -8.85
C GLU A 79 -5.09 13.69 -10.12
N GLU A 80 -3.94 13.57 -10.81
CA GLU A 80 -3.82 12.73 -11.99
C GLU A 80 -4.08 11.25 -11.66
N VAL A 81 -3.54 10.79 -10.53
CA VAL A 81 -3.75 9.41 -10.06
C VAL A 81 -5.20 9.15 -9.70
N ALA A 82 -5.84 10.08 -8.97
CA ALA A 82 -7.22 9.94 -8.54
C ALA A 82 -8.20 9.92 -9.73
N ARG A 83 -7.98 10.79 -10.72
CA ARG A 83 -8.79 10.82 -11.95
C ARG A 83 -8.66 9.53 -12.78
N THR A 84 -7.47 8.92 -12.79
CA THR A 84 -7.23 7.66 -13.51
C THR A 84 -7.98 6.48 -12.90
N LEU A 85 -8.20 6.51 -11.58
CA LEU A 85 -8.81 5.39 -10.87
C LEU A 85 -10.34 5.45 -10.81
N ASP A 86 -10.92 6.57 -11.14
CA ASP A 86 -12.35 6.85 -11.04
C ASP A 86 -12.96 6.55 -9.65
N ALA A 87 -14.16 7.07 -9.44
CA ALA A 87 -14.95 6.78 -8.26
C ALA A 87 -15.67 5.44 -8.44
N CYS A 88 -15.49 4.51 -7.51
CA CYS A 88 -16.27 3.28 -7.46
C CYS A 88 -16.73 2.97 -6.02
N PRO A 89 -17.82 2.22 -5.83
CA PRO A 89 -18.26 1.86 -4.49
C PRO A 89 -17.15 1.27 -3.63
N GLY A 90 -17.05 1.68 -2.38
CA GLY A 90 -16.02 1.22 -1.45
C GLY A 90 -14.64 1.87 -1.64
N ARG A 91 -14.43 2.72 -2.66
CA ARG A 91 -13.14 3.39 -2.87
C ARG A 91 -13.09 4.75 -2.21
N ARG A 92 -12.00 4.98 -1.49
CA ARG A 92 -11.67 6.25 -0.86
C ARG A 92 -10.24 6.66 -1.19
N PHE A 93 -9.96 7.96 -1.03
CA PHE A 93 -8.65 8.53 -1.28
C PHE A 93 -8.16 9.23 -0.01
N ALA A 94 -6.88 9.06 0.31
CA ALA A 94 -6.19 9.77 1.38
C ALA A 94 -5.03 10.56 0.79
N TYR A 95 -4.81 11.78 1.28
CA TYR A 95 -3.75 12.64 0.78
C TYR A 95 -2.56 12.66 1.74
N GLN A 96 -1.43 12.11 1.30
CA GLN A 96 -0.16 12.23 2.01
C GLN A 96 0.52 13.53 1.63
N GLU A 97 0.76 14.40 2.60
CA GLU A 97 1.47 15.66 2.37
C GLU A 97 2.93 15.44 1.96
N ASN A 98 3.44 16.38 1.16
CA ASN A 98 4.79 16.26 0.61
C ASN A 98 5.85 16.38 1.71
N PRO A 99 6.75 15.40 1.87
CA PRO A 99 7.85 15.44 2.83
C PRO A 99 8.86 16.58 2.59
N VAL A 100 8.83 17.24 1.41
CA VAL A 100 9.65 18.44 1.13
C VAL A 100 9.33 19.59 2.09
N LEU A 101 8.16 19.57 2.74
CA LEU A 101 7.76 20.56 3.73
C LEU A 101 8.21 20.22 5.16
N GLY A 102 9.12 19.26 5.34
CA GLY A 102 9.61 18.85 6.67
C GLY A 102 8.64 17.97 7.46
N LEU A 103 7.58 17.51 6.83
CA LEU A 103 6.62 16.58 7.41
C LEU A 103 7.12 15.13 7.31
N PRO A 104 6.68 14.25 8.21
CA PRO A 104 6.93 12.82 8.08
C PRO A 104 6.55 12.33 6.69
N GLY A 105 7.27 11.35 6.20
CA GLY A 105 7.06 10.78 4.86
C GLY A 105 7.43 9.30 4.85
N GLY A 106 7.25 8.67 3.69
CA GLY A 106 7.56 7.26 3.48
C GLY A 106 6.34 6.36 3.61
N THR A 107 6.59 5.05 3.55
CA THR A 107 5.57 4.01 3.48
C THR A 107 4.72 3.95 4.76
N GLY A 108 5.36 4.02 5.93
CA GLY A 108 4.66 3.97 7.21
C GLY A 108 3.72 5.17 7.42
N ASP A 109 4.17 6.37 7.06
CA ASP A 109 3.34 7.56 7.11
C ASP A 109 2.15 7.49 6.13
N ALA A 110 2.34 6.94 4.94
CA ALA A 110 1.26 6.72 3.99
C ALA A 110 0.18 5.79 4.55
N VAL A 111 0.58 4.70 5.23
CA VAL A 111 -0.37 3.81 5.92
C VAL A 111 -1.07 4.53 7.07
N ARG A 112 -0.34 5.29 7.89
CA ARG A 112 -0.92 6.09 8.98
C ARG A 112 -2.01 7.04 8.45
N VAL A 113 -1.71 7.80 7.39
CA VAL A 113 -2.66 8.72 6.77
C VAL A 113 -3.90 7.98 6.25
N ALA A 114 -3.76 6.78 5.70
CA ALA A 114 -4.89 5.97 5.32
C ALA A 114 -5.76 5.57 6.52
N LEU A 115 -5.14 5.11 7.60
CA LEU A 115 -5.85 4.62 8.79
C LEU A 115 -6.53 5.72 9.58
N GLU A 116 -5.97 6.94 9.62
CA GLU A 116 -6.59 8.10 10.28
C GLU A 116 -7.92 8.54 9.65
N HIS A 117 -8.16 8.20 8.39
CA HIS A 117 -9.37 8.59 7.66
C HIS A 117 -10.47 7.53 7.70
N PHE A 118 -10.19 6.38 8.33
CA PHE A 118 -11.11 5.25 8.30
C PHE A 118 -11.17 4.56 9.66
N ASP A 119 -12.39 4.19 10.01
CA ASP A 119 -12.68 3.31 11.13
C ASP A 119 -12.19 1.90 10.76
N ALA A 120 -10.95 1.61 11.11
CA ALA A 120 -10.27 0.35 10.76
C ALA A 120 -10.23 -0.64 11.94
N GLU A 121 -10.79 -0.28 13.10
CA GLU A 121 -10.63 -1.05 14.35
C GLU A 121 -11.11 -2.50 14.23
N ASP A 122 -12.11 -2.75 13.39
CA ASP A 122 -12.68 -4.08 13.17
C ASP A 122 -12.34 -4.67 11.77
N ARG A 123 -11.27 -4.19 11.11
CA ARG A 123 -10.96 -4.62 9.75
C ARG A 123 -9.59 -5.25 9.63
N THR A 124 -9.51 -6.31 8.83
CA THR A 124 -8.22 -6.80 8.33
C THR A 124 -7.72 -5.89 7.22
N VAL A 125 -6.50 -5.37 7.37
CA VAL A 125 -5.90 -4.39 6.47
C VAL A 125 -4.83 -5.04 5.61
N TYR A 126 -4.92 -4.88 4.29
CA TYR A 126 -3.98 -5.40 3.29
C TYR A 126 -3.30 -4.23 2.57
N VAL A 127 -1.99 -4.09 2.70
CA VAL A 127 -1.23 -2.93 2.18
C VAL A 127 -0.38 -3.34 0.98
N PHE A 128 -0.51 -2.63 -0.13
CA PHE A 128 0.23 -2.89 -1.36
C PHE A 128 0.84 -1.60 -1.96
N PRO A 129 2.10 -1.64 -2.44
CA PRO A 129 2.66 -0.55 -3.23
C PRO A 129 1.94 -0.40 -4.58
N GLY A 130 1.57 0.84 -4.94
CA GLY A 130 0.82 1.14 -6.17
C GLY A 130 1.64 1.05 -7.47
N ASP A 131 2.95 0.86 -7.37
CA ASP A 131 3.85 0.69 -8.52
C ASP A 131 4.17 -0.77 -8.85
N MET A 132 3.56 -1.73 -8.16
CA MET A 132 3.70 -3.16 -8.43
C MET A 132 2.77 -3.62 -9.57
N ALA A 133 2.92 -3.06 -10.76
CA ALA A 133 2.01 -3.28 -11.90
C ALA A 133 1.87 -4.73 -12.38
N LEU A 134 2.79 -5.62 -11.98
CA LEU A 134 2.73 -7.07 -12.26
C LEU A 134 2.07 -7.87 -11.14
N LEU A 135 1.63 -7.21 -10.06
CA LEU A 135 0.85 -7.85 -9.01
C LEU A 135 -0.46 -8.40 -9.62
N THR A 136 -0.72 -9.67 -9.39
CA THR A 136 -1.93 -10.34 -9.91
C THR A 136 -2.93 -10.60 -8.81
N GLN A 137 -4.21 -10.63 -9.16
CA GLN A 137 -5.30 -11.05 -8.27
C GLN A 137 -4.97 -12.38 -7.57
N ARG A 138 -4.38 -13.35 -8.29
CA ARG A 138 -4.04 -14.67 -7.74
C ARG A 138 -3.04 -14.56 -6.59
N VAL A 139 -2.00 -13.73 -6.72
CA VAL A 139 -0.99 -13.52 -5.68
C VAL A 139 -1.63 -12.85 -4.46
N VAL A 140 -2.46 -11.84 -4.67
CA VAL A 140 -3.17 -11.16 -3.58
C VAL A 140 -4.14 -12.10 -2.87
N ALA A 141 -4.90 -12.91 -3.62
CA ALA A 141 -5.82 -13.89 -3.05
C ALA A 141 -5.10 -14.96 -2.24
N GLN A 142 -3.97 -15.46 -2.73
CA GLN A 142 -3.15 -16.44 -2.00
C GLN A 142 -2.61 -15.82 -0.71
N PHE A 143 -2.05 -14.61 -0.77
CA PHE A 143 -1.54 -13.90 0.39
C PHE A 143 -2.64 -13.69 1.48
N ARG A 144 -3.85 -13.31 1.04
CA ARG A 144 -5.00 -13.18 1.94
C ARG A 144 -5.36 -14.52 2.58
N GLN A 145 -5.48 -15.58 1.78
CA GLN A 145 -5.82 -16.92 2.27
C GLN A 145 -4.79 -17.44 3.26
N ASP A 146 -3.50 -17.25 2.97
CA ASP A 146 -2.40 -17.66 3.84
C ASP A 146 -2.43 -16.91 5.18
N PHE A 147 -2.74 -15.62 5.16
CA PHE A 147 -2.89 -14.81 6.37
C PHE A 147 -4.10 -15.25 7.19
N GLU A 148 -5.26 -15.40 6.55
CA GLU A 148 -6.50 -15.79 7.24
C GLU A 148 -6.46 -17.23 7.79
N ALA A 149 -5.58 -18.09 7.26
CA ALA A 149 -5.38 -19.46 7.75
C ALA A 149 -4.41 -19.55 8.92
N GLN A 150 -3.68 -18.49 9.26
CA GLN A 150 -2.68 -18.48 10.32
C GLN A 150 -3.13 -17.63 11.50
N ASP A 151 -2.79 -18.07 12.71
CA ASP A 151 -2.99 -17.30 13.93
C ASP A 151 -1.79 -16.34 14.12
N CYS A 152 -1.83 -15.21 13.41
CA CYS A 152 -0.80 -14.18 13.49
C CYS A 152 -1.39 -12.78 13.29
N ASP A 153 -0.84 -11.80 13.99
CA ASP A 153 -1.29 -10.40 13.91
C ASP A 153 -0.81 -9.69 12.65
N MET A 154 0.28 -10.14 12.04
CA MET A 154 0.87 -9.53 10.86
C MET A 154 1.58 -10.56 9.98
N MET A 155 1.41 -10.41 8.66
CA MET A 155 2.13 -11.18 7.64
C MET A 155 2.77 -10.25 6.63
N VAL A 156 3.99 -10.57 6.19
CA VAL A 156 4.72 -9.83 5.17
C VAL A 156 5.04 -10.74 4.00
N LEU A 157 4.61 -10.35 2.79
CA LEU A 157 5.01 -11.03 1.56
C LEU A 157 6.43 -10.61 1.19
N THR A 158 7.34 -11.57 1.15
CA THR A 158 8.76 -11.35 0.81
C THR A 158 9.16 -12.11 -0.46
N GLY A 159 10.28 -11.69 -1.05
CA GLY A 159 10.92 -12.39 -2.16
C GLY A 159 12.32 -12.83 -1.77
N LEU A 160 12.77 -13.93 -2.36
CA LEU A 160 14.18 -14.30 -2.30
C LEU A 160 14.94 -13.51 -3.34
N TYR A 161 16.04 -12.88 -2.93
CA TYR A 161 16.98 -12.22 -3.84
C TYR A 161 18.05 -13.23 -4.25
N ASP A 162 18.19 -13.45 -5.56
CA ASP A 162 19.13 -14.42 -6.14
C ASP A 162 20.48 -13.84 -6.51
N GLY A 163 20.67 -12.53 -6.33
CA GLY A 163 21.96 -11.85 -6.53
C GLY A 163 22.88 -11.88 -5.30
N THR A 164 24.03 -11.22 -5.42
CA THR A 164 24.97 -11.11 -4.29
C THR A 164 24.48 -10.09 -3.25
N PRO A 165 24.84 -10.23 -1.97
CA PRO A 165 24.44 -9.29 -0.92
C PRO A 165 24.78 -7.84 -1.23
N GLU A 166 25.91 -7.58 -1.92
CA GLU A 166 26.41 -6.25 -2.28
C GLU A 166 25.52 -5.55 -3.31
N THR A 167 24.80 -6.31 -4.12
CA THR A 167 23.87 -5.80 -5.14
C THR A 167 22.43 -5.71 -4.64
N ASN A 168 22.15 -6.16 -3.42
CA ASN A 168 20.82 -6.10 -2.83
C ASN A 168 20.56 -4.74 -2.16
N TYR A 169 19.78 -3.91 -2.82
CA TYR A 169 19.33 -2.58 -2.33
C TYR A 169 17.94 -2.61 -1.70
N TYR A 170 17.32 -3.77 -1.55
CA TYR A 170 16.02 -3.95 -0.92
C TYR A 170 16.15 -4.07 0.59
N GLY A 171 15.06 -3.79 1.31
CA GLY A 171 14.93 -4.11 2.72
C GLY A 171 15.09 -5.61 2.96
N ARG A 172 15.62 -5.96 4.12
CA ARG A 172 15.87 -7.35 4.50
C ARG A 172 15.06 -7.73 5.72
N ILE A 173 14.45 -8.90 5.65
CA ILE A 173 13.87 -9.52 6.84
C ILE A 173 14.98 -10.29 7.55
N VAL A 174 15.30 -9.86 8.75
CA VAL A 174 16.28 -10.53 9.60
C VAL A 174 15.53 -11.47 10.56
N ARG A 175 15.82 -12.76 10.51
CA ARG A 175 15.31 -13.73 11.48
C ARG A 175 16.25 -13.78 12.67
N VAL A 176 15.71 -13.68 13.86
CA VAL A 176 16.45 -13.81 15.11
C VAL A 176 15.84 -14.94 15.92
N PRO A 177 16.62 -15.67 16.72
CA PRO A 177 16.07 -16.67 17.63
C PRO A 177 15.02 -16.02 18.54
N ASP A 178 13.89 -16.68 18.68
CA ASP A 178 12.92 -16.33 19.69
C ASP A 178 13.45 -16.77 21.06
N VAL A 179 13.25 -15.93 22.07
CA VAL A 179 13.70 -16.20 23.43
C VAL A 179 12.53 -16.08 24.42
N ASP A 180 12.50 -16.96 25.38
CA ASP A 180 11.52 -16.92 26.47
C ASP A 180 11.81 -15.77 27.47
N ALA A 181 11.00 -15.66 28.49
CA ALA A 181 11.14 -14.62 29.53
C ALA A 181 12.45 -14.77 30.36
N GLN A 182 13.13 -15.89 30.28
CA GLN A 182 14.41 -16.19 30.92
C GLN A 182 15.59 -15.87 29.98
N GLY A 183 15.33 -15.63 28.71
CA GLY A 183 16.34 -15.35 27.67
C GLY A 183 16.87 -16.61 26.99
N ASP A 184 16.27 -17.77 27.25
CA ASP A 184 16.62 -19.01 26.58
C ASP A 184 15.92 -19.16 25.23
N SER A 185 16.61 -19.76 24.24
CA SER A 185 16.04 -19.94 22.90
C SER A 185 14.86 -20.89 22.92
N THR A 186 13.71 -20.47 22.39
CA THR A 186 12.52 -21.32 22.23
C THR A 186 12.65 -22.33 21.10
N GLY A 187 13.73 -22.27 20.30
CA GLY A 187 13.92 -23.08 19.10
C GLY A 187 13.17 -22.57 17.86
N ALA A 188 12.42 -21.49 17.98
CA ALA A 188 11.78 -20.80 16.86
C ALA A 188 12.60 -19.59 16.42
N ASP A 189 12.39 -19.15 15.18
CA ASP A 189 12.93 -17.89 14.67
C ASP A 189 11.80 -16.88 14.46
N VAL A 190 11.95 -15.67 14.99
CA VAL A 190 11.04 -14.57 14.74
C VAL A 190 11.63 -13.61 13.71
N GLY A 191 10.80 -13.16 12.77
CA GLY A 191 11.20 -12.15 11.80
C GLY A 191 11.23 -10.75 12.45
N ARG A 192 12.30 -9.99 12.22
CA ARG A 192 12.37 -8.55 12.52
C ARG A 192 12.65 -7.77 11.23
N VAL A 193 12.06 -6.60 11.11
CA VAL A 193 12.20 -5.69 9.95
C VAL A 193 13.02 -4.47 10.35
#